data_4ade45d36cb53dc1c19fcc8af294e4d5
#
_entry.id   4ade45d36cb53dc1c19fcc8af294e4d5
#
_cell.length_a   1.000
_cell.length_b   1.000
_cell.length_c   1.000
_cell.angle_alpha   90.00
_cell.angle_beta   90.00
_cell.angle_gamma   90.00
#
_symmetry.space_group_name_H-M   'P 1'
#
loop_
_entity.id
_entity.type
_entity.pdbx_description
1 polymer ?
#
loop_
_entity_poly.entity_id
_entity_poly.type
_entity_poly.pdbx_seq_one_letter_code
_entity_poly.pdbx_strand_id
1 'polypeptide(L)'
;VAAWCVWQTWPSDASGMRHTAVVVEQLTWHEVTADNRPVLYFSSAEGDSALTGITSVRDSATHRRLTMGFWTNSLPLMPTCRGRVVAPYAAEGGVPRSLNDSAIVRLCRLSADIQLKRLQTQKSELDYYIRVHGVQDNGYQQIAALANSIKRAAIAVRTARNIIDSLAADKKHRHRFALCTKATFSVTGHDDEGKTVRIPMHLVSRDSTLRLAVLQTSDRSTPDWAKPAKLLPWDASTSRSVLSVATPGLGVHGIESDTVSPIIVQGTLQASGQHNLPRLRAPDGAPVYTRRGHFIGLVNGKQIVARREISKLLKK
;
A
#
# COMPACT_ATOMS: atom_id res chain seq x y z
N VAL A 1 9.22 13.79 -33.73
CA VAL A 1 9.80 12.51 -33.25
C VAL A 1 11.26 12.69 -32.84
N ALA A 2 12.15 13.25 -33.71
CA ALA A 2 13.56 13.42 -33.40
C ALA A 2 13.82 14.25 -32.13
N ALA A 3 13.19 15.42 -31.99
CA ALA A 3 13.36 16.28 -30.80
C ALA A 3 12.89 15.56 -29.50
N TRP A 4 11.85 14.76 -29.58
CA TRP A 4 11.39 13.96 -28.43
C TRP A 4 12.36 12.82 -28.08
N CYS A 5 12.94 12.16 -29.08
CA CYS A 5 14.00 11.16 -28.83
C CYS A 5 15.21 11.78 -28.15
N VAL A 6 15.64 12.97 -28.58
CA VAL A 6 16.71 13.73 -27.92
C VAL A 6 16.35 14.08 -26.48
N TRP A 7 15.11 14.56 -26.26
CA TRP A 7 14.64 14.86 -24.90
C TRP A 7 14.66 13.62 -23.99
N GLN A 8 14.27 12.45 -24.49
CA GLN A 8 14.27 11.19 -23.73
C GLN A 8 15.71 10.73 -23.34
N THR A 9 16.72 11.11 -24.13
CA THR A 9 18.12 10.78 -23.85
C THR A 9 18.79 11.79 -22.94
N TRP A 10 18.17 12.97 -22.73
CA TRP A 10 18.72 14.00 -21.85
C TRP A 10 18.65 13.56 -20.39
N PRO A 11 19.73 13.74 -19.58
CA PRO A 11 19.71 13.41 -18.17
C PRO A 11 18.66 14.24 -17.41
N SER A 12 18.09 13.68 -16.34
CA SER A 12 17.28 14.43 -15.41
C SER A 12 18.15 15.19 -14.43
N ASP A 13 17.86 16.45 -14.20
CA ASP A 13 18.47 17.24 -13.14
C ASP A 13 17.93 16.85 -11.76
N ALA A 14 18.45 17.45 -10.70
CA ALA A 14 18.03 17.15 -9.33
C ALA A 14 16.54 17.46 -9.08
N SER A 15 16.03 18.54 -9.66
CA SER A 15 14.60 18.90 -9.57
C SER A 15 13.76 17.87 -10.31
N GLY A 16 14.07 17.57 -11.55
CA GLY A 16 13.34 16.56 -12.33
C GLY A 16 13.34 15.19 -11.68
N MET A 17 14.44 14.77 -11.02
CA MET A 17 14.49 13.53 -10.27
C MET A 17 13.51 13.55 -9.07
N ARG A 18 13.44 14.66 -8.31
CA ARG A 18 12.52 14.79 -7.17
C ARG A 18 11.06 14.75 -7.62
N HIS A 19 10.70 15.46 -8.68
CA HIS A 19 9.34 15.48 -9.23
C HIS A 19 8.94 14.18 -9.97
N THR A 20 9.88 13.26 -10.18
CA THR A 20 9.57 11.91 -10.66
C THR A 20 9.06 11.02 -9.54
N ALA A 21 9.59 11.18 -8.32
CA ALA A 21 9.28 10.31 -7.17
C ALA A 21 7.97 10.73 -6.51
N VAL A 22 7.18 9.75 -6.09
CA VAL A 22 5.93 9.94 -5.35
C VAL A 22 5.81 8.93 -4.23
N VAL A 23 5.06 9.29 -3.20
CA VAL A 23 4.62 8.34 -2.17
C VAL A 23 3.34 7.68 -2.64
N VAL A 24 3.32 6.36 -2.64
CA VAL A 24 2.15 5.55 -2.98
C VAL A 24 1.55 4.99 -1.71
N GLU A 25 0.31 5.35 -1.45
CA GLU A 25 -0.49 4.77 -0.39
C GLU A 25 -1.40 3.70 -0.96
N GLN A 26 -1.30 2.52 -0.40
CA GLN A 26 -2.19 1.40 -0.64
C GLN A 26 -3.03 1.17 0.61
N LEU A 27 -4.34 1.33 0.50
CA LEU A 27 -5.30 0.94 1.52
C LEU A 27 -5.93 -0.38 1.09
N THR A 28 -5.76 -1.41 1.90
CA THR A 28 -6.33 -2.72 1.63
C THR A 28 -7.21 -3.18 2.76
N TRP A 29 -8.30 -3.81 2.42
CA TRP A 29 -9.21 -4.46 3.36
C TRP A 29 -9.77 -5.73 2.74
N HIS A 30 -10.19 -6.60 3.62
CA HIS A 30 -10.93 -7.80 3.24
C HIS A 30 -12.38 -7.63 3.63
N GLU A 31 -13.28 -8.13 2.81
CA GLU A 31 -14.72 -8.03 3.05
C GLU A 31 -15.43 -9.37 2.84
N VAL A 32 -16.45 -9.60 3.65
CA VAL A 32 -17.46 -10.62 3.43
C VAL A 32 -18.60 -9.94 2.70
N THR A 33 -18.96 -10.44 1.54
CA THR A 33 -20.11 -9.93 0.77
C THR A 33 -21.28 -10.90 0.86
N ALA A 34 -22.50 -10.34 0.90
CA ALA A 34 -23.73 -11.07 0.67
C ALA A 34 -24.40 -10.48 -0.58
N ASP A 35 -24.66 -11.30 -1.59
CA ASP A 35 -25.22 -10.89 -2.88
C ASP A 35 -24.44 -9.72 -3.53
N ASN A 36 -23.11 -9.80 -3.51
CA ASN A 36 -22.16 -8.79 -3.99
C ASN A 36 -22.18 -7.45 -3.22
N ARG A 37 -22.82 -7.37 -2.04
CA ARG A 37 -22.79 -6.19 -1.17
C ARG A 37 -21.92 -6.48 0.05
N PRO A 38 -21.00 -5.59 0.44
CA PRO A 38 -20.18 -5.78 1.62
C PRO A 38 -21.06 -5.74 2.89
N VAL A 39 -20.90 -6.73 3.74
CA VAL A 39 -21.67 -6.86 5.00
C VAL A 39 -20.76 -6.85 6.22
N LEU A 40 -19.56 -7.40 6.12
CA LEU A 40 -18.54 -7.42 7.16
C LEU A 40 -17.16 -7.18 6.59
N TYR A 41 -16.24 -6.81 7.47
CA TYR A 41 -14.83 -6.59 7.15
C TYR A 41 -13.93 -7.40 8.09
N PHE A 42 -12.72 -7.71 7.66
CA PHE A 42 -11.72 -8.41 8.48
C PHE A 42 -10.31 -8.02 8.05
N SER A 43 -9.35 -8.17 8.96
CA SER A 43 -7.97 -7.72 8.72
C SER A 43 -7.14 -8.75 7.97
N SER A 44 -7.29 -10.04 8.28
CA SER A 44 -6.59 -11.13 7.59
C SER A 44 -7.35 -12.45 7.74
N ALA A 45 -6.96 -13.44 6.94
CA ALA A 45 -7.46 -14.81 7.04
C ALA A 45 -6.28 -15.75 7.37
N GLU A 46 -6.46 -16.61 8.36
CA GLU A 46 -5.52 -17.67 8.72
C GLU A 46 -5.94 -18.96 8.01
N GLY A 47 -5.64 -19.04 6.72
CA GLY A 47 -6.11 -20.13 5.86
C GLY A 47 -7.64 -20.23 5.88
N ASP A 48 -8.16 -21.46 6.00
CA ASP A 48 -9.59 -21.75 6.10
C ASP A 48 -10.10 -21.84 7.55
N SER A 49 -9.27 -21.50 8.55
CA SER A 49 -9.56 -21.75 9.96
C SER A 49 -10.16 -20.57 10.70
N ALA A 50 -9.72 -19.34 10.45
CA ALA A 50 -10.22 -18.16 11.14
C ALA A 50 -9.99 -16.87 10.35
N LEU A 51 -10.90 -15.90 10.52
CA LEU A 51 -10.73 -14.51 10.13
C LEU A 51 -10.29 -13.71 11.35
N THR A 52 -9.26 -12.90 11.21
CA THR A 52 -8.80 -12.04 12.29
C THR A 52 -9.31 -10.62 12.09
N GLY A 53 -9.61 -9.91 13.18
CA GLY A 53 -10.08 -8.53 13.13
C GLY A 53 -11.45 -8.35 12.49
N ILE A 54 -12.37 -9.32 12.67
CA ILE A 54 -13.72 -9.23 12.11
C ILE A 54 -14.48 -8.05 12.74
N THR A 55 -15.12 -7.26 11.90
CA THR A 55 -15.80 -6.02 12.31
C THR A 55 -16.89 -5.63 11.31
N SER A 56 -17.84 -4.80 11.76
CA SER A 56 -18.81 -4.14 10.88
C SER A 56 -18.29 -2.80 10.32
N VAL A 57 -17.12 -2.33 10.77
CA VAL A 57 -16.55 -1.03 10.40
C VAL A 57 -15.33 -1.22 9.51
N ARG A 58 -15.42 -0.77 8.25
CA ARG A 58 -14.34 -0.94 7.26
C ARG A 58 -12.99 -0.39 7.72
N ASP A 59 -12.98 0.81 8.27
CA ASP A 59 -11.73 1.51 8.62
C ASP A 59 -10.95 0.79 9.71
N SER A 60 -11.64 0.03 10.58
CA SER A 60 -11.00 -0.81 11.61
C SER A 60 -10.32 -2.07 11.06
N ALA A 61 -10.66 -2.48 9.84
CA ALA A 61 -10.07 -3.63 9.14
C ALA A 61 -9.12 -3.22 8.00
N THR A 62 -8.96 -1.91 7.77
CA THR A 62 -8.15 -1.40 6.67
C THR A 62 -6.67 -1.36 7.06
N HIS A 63 -5.83 -1.97 6.22
CA HIS A 63 -4.38 -1.88 6.32
C HIS A 63 -3.87 -0.78 5.40
N ARG A 64 -3.12 0.16 5.98
CA ARG A 64 -2.43 1.22 5.26
C ARG A 64 -0.98 0.81 5.03
N ARG A 65 -0.54 0.89 3.77
CA ARG A 65 0.85 0.68 3.39
C ARG A 65 1.33 1.87 2.58
N LEU A 66 2.48 2.42 2.96
CA LEU A 66 3.16 3.46 2.23
C LEU A 66 4.40 2.88 1.54
N THR A 67 4.57 3.19 0.27
CA THR A 67 5.76 2.82 -0.52
C THR A 67 6.15 3.98 -1.42
N MET A 68 7.35 3.93 -1.97
CA MET A 68 7.72 4.85 -3.04
C MET A 68 7.19 4.34 -4.38
N GLY A 69 6.99 5.26 -5.28
CA GLY A 69 6.73 4.99 -6.68
C GLY A 69 7.33 6.10 -7.54
N PHE A 70 7.16 6.01 -8.83
CA PHE A 70 7.62 7.05 -9.73
C PHE A 70 6.72 7.18 -10.95
N TRP A 71 6.57 8.44 -11.42
CA TRP A 71 5.87 8.73 -12.65
C TRP A 71 6.63 8.19 -13.85
N THR A 72 5.91 7.62 -14.81
CA THR A 72 6.51 7.05 -16.00
C THR A 72 5.68 7.35 -17.25
N ASN A 73 6.35 7.35 -18.38
CA ASN A 73 5.67 7.36 -19.68
C ASN A 73 5.01 6.00 -19.93
N SER A 74 3.92 5.99 -20.70
CA SER A 74 3.21 4.73 -21.01
C SER A 74 4.04 3.79 -21.86
N LEU A 75 4.86 4.34 -22.76
CA LEU A 75 5.76 3.59 -23.62
C LEU A 75 7.03 4.43 -23.86
N PRO A 76 8.20 3.79 -23.98
CA PRO A 76 9.47 4.50 -24.17
C PRO A 76 9.51 5.41 -25.42
N LEU A 77 8.79 5.05 -26.46
CA LEU A 77 8.79 5.76 -27.75
C LEU A 77 7.55 6.67 -27.95
N MET A 78 6.58 6.65 -27.03
CA MET A 78 5.40 7.50 -27.17
C MET A 78 5.51 8.74 -26.29
N PRO A 79 5.25 9.95 -26.81
CA PRO A 79 5.32 11.20 -26.06
C PRO A 79 4.16 11.39 -25.06
N THR A 80 3.29 10.41 -24.92
CA THR A 80 2.10 10.52 -24.08
C THR A 80 2.40 10.06 -22.66
N CYS A 81 2.45 11.02 -21.75
CA CYS A 81 2.37 10.76 -20.31
C CYS A 81 0.89 10.53 -19.98
N ARG A 82 0.53 9.30 -19.61
CA ARG A 82 -0.87 8.91 -19.34
C ARG A 82 -1.16 8.75 -17.85
N GLY A 83 -0.54 9.57 -17.01
CA GLY A 83 -0.76 9.51 -15.57
C GLY A 83 -0.42 8.17 -14.96
N ARG A 84 0.67 7.53 -15.40
CA ARG A 84 1.09 6.21 -14.88
C ARG A 84 2.18 6.32 -13.86
N VAL A 85 2.02 5.55 -12.77
CA VAL A 85 2.99 5.38 -11.69
C VAL A 85 3.32 3.91 -11.57
N VAL A 86 4.61 3.60 -11.42
CA VAL A 86 5.09 2.25 -11.08
C VAL A 86 5.48 2.23 -9.62
N ALA A 87 4.99 1.25 -8.89
CA ALA A 87 5.26 1.09 -7.46
C ALA A 87 5.33 -0.38 -7.06
N PRO A 88 5.98 -0.71 -5.94
CA PRO A 88 5.90 -2.03 -5.34
C PRO A 88 4.45 -2.39 -4.99
N TYR A 89 4.11 -3.63 -5.24
CA TYR A 89 2.81 -4.20 -4.91
C TYR A 89 3.00 -5.39 -3.99
N ALA A 90 2.38 -5.35 -2.82
CA ALA A 90 2.23 -6.54 -2.00
C ALA A 90 0.93 -7.23 -2.42
N ALA A 91 1.07 -8.45 -2.93
CA ALA A 91 -0.06 -9.35 -2.98
C ALA A 91 -0.38 -9.71 -1.53
N GLU A 92 -1.52 -9.23 -1.04
CA GLU A 92 -1.96 -9.57 0.30
C GLU A 92 -2.39 -11.02 0.37
N GLY A 93 -2.20 -11.61 1.55
CA GLY A 93 -2.46 -13.02 1.84
C GLY A 93 -3.81 -13.46 1.29
N GLY A 94 -3.78 -14.54 0.53
CA GLY A 94 -4.93 -15.00 -0.23
C GLY A 94 -6.11 -15.32 0.67
N VAL A 95 -7.20 -14.62 0.43
CA VAL A 95 -8.49 -15.00 0.98
C VAL A 95 -8.90 -16.34 0.34
N PRO A 96 -9.35 -17.33 1.10
CA PRO A 96 -9.83 -18.59 0.56
C PRO A 96 -10.90 -18.36 -0.50
N ARG A 97 -10.67 -18.83 -1.72
CA ARG A 97 -11.59 -18.59 -2.86
C ARG A 97 -12.66 -19.65 -3.05
N SER A 98 -12.53 -20.79 -2.39
CA SER A 98 -13.34 -22.00 -2.66
C SER A 98 -14.32 -22.37 -1.56
N LEU A 99 -14.59 -21.50 -0.60
CA LEU A 99 -15.53 -21.79 0.48
C LEU A 99 -16.96 -21.63 -0.02
N ASN A 100 -17.83 -22.57 0.37
CA ASN A 100 -19.27 -22.45 0.15
C ASN A 100 -19.93 -21.51 1.20
N ASP A 101 -21.16 -21.07 0.92
CA ASP A 101 -21.89 -20.10 1.76
C ASP A 101 -21.94 -20.53 3.23
N SER A 102 -22.26 -21.79 3.51
CA SER A 102 -22.35 -22.31 4.89
C SER A 102 -20.98 -22.34 5.59
N ALA A 103 -19.90 -22.61 4.86
CA ALA A 103 -18.55 -22.56 5.41
C ALA A 103 -18.14 -21.13 5.75
N ILE A 104 -18.47 -20.14 4.91
CA ILE A 104 -18.20 -18.72 5.17
C ILE A 104 -18.96 -18.25 6.40
N VAL A 105 -20.24 -18.56 6.51
CA VAL A 105 -21.05 -18.21 7.69
C VAL A 105 -20.47 -18.82 8.96
N ARG A 106 -20.11 -20.13 8.93
CA ARG A 106 -19.48 -20.79 10.06
C ARG A 106 -18.14 -20.15 10.43
N LEU A 107 -17.33 -19.82 9.44
CA LEU A 107 -16.04 -19.17 9.62
C LEU A 107 -16.20 -17.80 10.29
N CYS A 108 -17.13 -16.97 9.83
CA CYS A 108 -17.44 -15.68 10.44
C CYS A 108 -17.90 -15.80 11.89
N ARG A 109 -18.78 -16.77 12.18
CA ARG A 109 -19.26 -17.04 13.55
C ARG A 109 -18.12 -17.43 14.49
N LEU A 110 -17.34 -18.41 14.08
CA LEU A 110 -16.22 -18.88 14.87
C LEU A 110 -15.20 -17.75 15.12
N SER A 111 -14.88 -16.98 14.10
CA SER A 111 -13.96 -15.86 14.20
C SER A 111 -14.46 -14.78 15.16
N ALA A 112 -15.74 -14.46 15.09
CA ALA A 112 -16.36 -13.51 16.02
C ALA A 112 -16.31 -14.03 17.47
N ASP A 113 -16.59 -15.31 17.70
CA ASP A 113 -16.58 -15.92 19.04
C ASP A 113 -15.16 -15.92 19.63
N ILE A 114 -14.15 -16.30 18.84
CA ILE A 114 -12.75 -16.26 19.26
C ILE A 114 -12.34 -14.84 19.62
N GLN A 115 -12.68 -13.87 18.77
CA GLN A 115 -12.32 -12.47 19.01
C GLN A 115 -13.04 -11.87 20.22
N LEU A 116 -14.31 -12.16 20.41
CA LEU A 116 -15.07 -11.73 21.60
C LEU A 116 -14.47 -12.30 22.88
N LYS A 117 -14.11 -13.58 22.90
CA LYS A 117 -13.45 -14.21 24.05
C LYS A 117 -12.12 -13.51 24.38
N ARG A 118 -11.29 -13.23 23.35
CA ARG A 118 -10.02 -12.51 23.52
C ARG A 118 -10.22 -11.10 24.09
N LEU A 119 -11.18 -10.34 23.54
CA LEU A 119 -11.52 -9.00 24.01
C LEU A 119 -12.06 -9.01 25.45
N GLN A 120 -12.81 -10.05 25.83
CA GLN A 120 -13.32 -10.22 27.20
C GLN A 120 -12.19 -10.47 28.18
N THR A 121 -11.21 -11.31 27.82
CA THR A 121 -9.99 -11.54 28.65
C THR A 121 -9.23 -10.24 28.85
N GLN A 122 -8.94 -9.53 27.73
CA GLN A 122 -8.23 -8.24 27.81
C GLN A 122 -9.00 -7.20 28.65
N LYS A 123 -10.32 -7.17 28.53
CA LYS A 123 -11.15 -6.29 29.36
C LYS A 123 -11.02 -6.63 30.85
N SER A 124 -11.08 -7.91 31.20
CA SER A 124 -10.94 -8.35 32.61
C SER A 124 -9.60 -7.96 33.22
N GLU A 125 -8.52 -8.07 32.44
CA GLU A 125 -7.17 -7.64 32.86
C GLU A 125 -7.13 -6.12 33.09
N LEU A 126 -7.68 -5.32 32.19
CA LEU A 126 -7.72 -3.86 32.33
C LEU A 126 -8.64 -3.40 33.46
N ASP A 127 -9.78 -4.06 33.67
CA ASP A 127 -10.71 -3.77 34.78
C ASP A 127 -10.02 -4.02 36.13
N TYR A 128 -9.10 -4.99 36.20
CA TYR A 128 -8.25 -5.20 37.39
C TYR A 128 -7.29 -4.01 37.59
N TYR A 129 -6.57 -3.59 36.58
CA TYR A 129 -5.66 -2.43 36.67
C TYR A 129 -6.38 -1.15 37.06
N ILE A 130 -7.54 -0.85 36.47
CA ILE A 130 -8.34 0.34 36.78
C ILE A 130 -8.82 0.34 38.25
N ARG A 131 -9.03 -0.83 38.85
CA ARG A 131 -9.43 -0.93 40.26
C ARG A 131 -8.27 -0.72 41.24
N VAL A 132 -7.07 -1.09 40.83
CA VAL A 132 -5.87 -1.02 41.69
C VAL A 132 -5.20 0.36 41.60
N HIS A 133 -5.33 1.06 40.51
CA HIS A 133 -4.72 2.37 40.26
C HIS A 133 -5.73 3.51 40.35
N GLY A 134 -5.31 4.62 40.98
CA GLY A 134 -6.11 5.84 41.07
C GLY A 134 -6.00 6.70 39.82
N VAL A 135 -6.96 7.63 39.66
CA VAL A 135 -7.01 8.58 38.54
C VAL A 135 -5.75 9.45 38.45
N GLN A 136 -5.04 9.61 39.57
CA GLN A 136 -3.82 10.40 39.70
C GLN A 136 -2.56 9.65 39.25
N ASP A 137 -2.64 8.33 39.06
CA ASP A 137 -1.48 7.51 38.74
C ASP A 137 -1.04 7.70 37.30
N ASN A 138 0.27 7.72 37.08
CA ASN A 138 0.84 7.79 35.75
C ASN A 138 0.35 6.61 34.89
N GLY A 139 -0.23 6.92 33.72
CA GLY A 139 -0.72 5.91 32.78
C GLY A 139 -2.20 5.56 32.92
N TYR A 140 -2.91 6.03 33.97
CA TYR A 140 -4.33 5.75 34.13
C TYR A 140 -5.18 6.16 32.90
N GLN A 141 -4.91 7.33 32.33
CA GLN A 141 -5.63 7.81 31.14
C GLN A 141 -5.41 6.92 29.93
N GLN A 142 -4.20 6.39 29.73
CA GLN A 142 -3.88 5.46 28.65
C GLN A 142 -4.62 4.13 28.83
N ILE A 143 -4.67 3.61 30.07
CA ILE A 143 -5.41 2.38 30.41
C ILE A 143 -6.90 2.57 30.20
N ALA A 144 -7.46 3.69 30.63
CA ALA A 144 -8.87 4.04 30.43
C ALA A 144 -9.21 4.19 28.92
N ALA A 145 -8.34 4.84 28.14
CA ALA A 145 -8.49 4.95 26.69
C ALA A 145 -8.47 3.56 26.01
N LEU A 146 -7.57 2.69 26.44
CA LEU A 146 -7.46 1.30 25.95
C LEU A 146 -8.72 0.49 26.31
N ALA A 147 -9.21 0.60 27.53
CA ALA A 147 -10.45 -0.06 27.96
C ALA A 147 -11.66 0.38 27.11
N ASN A 148 -11.76 1.68 26.81
CA ASN A 148 -12.78 2.23 25.92
C ASN A 148 -12.63 1.72 24.48
N SER A 149 -11.40 1.56 23.98
CA SER A 149 -11.16 1.00 22.64
C SER A 149 -11.58 -0.47 22.56
N ILE A 150 -11.28 -1.28 23.57
CA ILE A 150 -11.70 -2.69 23.67
C ILE A 150 -13.22 -2.79 23.73
N LYS A 151 -13.89 -1.92 24.50
CA LYS A 151 -15.36 -1.88 24.56
C LYS A 151 -15.97 -1.59 23.18
N ARG A 152 -15.43 -0.61 22.45
CA ARG A 152 -15.88 -0.29 21.08
C ARG A 152 -15.63 -1.46 20.12
N ALA A 153 -14.46 -2.09 20.18
CA ALA A 153 -14.14 -3.26 19.39
C ALA A 153 -15.11 -4.42 19.67
N ALA A 154 -15.42 -4.71 20.94
CA ALA A 154 -16.38 -5.75 21.31
C ALA A 154 -17.79 -5.47 20.78
N ILE A 155 -18.24 -4.22 20.78
CA ILE A 155 -19.52 -3.82 20.17
C ILE A 155 -19.50 -4.09 18.68
N ALA A 156 -18.45 -3.66 17.96
CA ALA A 156 -18.31 -3.86 16.52
C ALA A 156 -18.33 -5.36 16.14
N VAL A 157 -17.64 -6.21 16.91
CA VAL A 157 -17.64 -7.67 16.67
C VAL A 157 -19.01 -8.29 16.94
N ARG A 158 -19.72 -7.89 18.02
CA ARG A 158 -21.09 -8.34 18.28
C ARG A 158 -22.04 -7.93 17.18
N THR A 159 -21.93 -6.69 16.70
CA THR A 159 -22.73 -6.21 15.56
C THR A 159 -22.43 -7.05 14.31
N ALA A 160 -21.16 -7.33 14.04
CA ALA A 160 -20.75 -8.19 12.93
C ALA A 160 -21.36 -9.60 13.05
N ARG A 161 -21.33 -10.19 14.27
CA ARG A 161 -21.95 -11.49 14.54
C ARG A 161 -23.46 -11.46 14.27
N ASN A 162 -24.17 -10.46 14.76
CA ASN A 162 -25.62 -10.33 14.59
C ASN A 162 -26.00 -10.15 13.11
N ILE A 163 -25.21 -9.40 12.33
CA ILE A 163 -25.42 -9.24 10.88
C ILE A 163 -25.36 -10.60 10.19
N ILE A 164 -24.31 -11.39 10.43
CA ILE A 164 -24.16 -12.69 9.77
C ILE A 164 -25.25 -13.68 10.21
N ASP A 165 -25.65 -13.65 11.49
CA ASP A 165 -26.70 -14.50 12.01
C ASP A 165 -28.06 -14.14 11.39
N SER A 166 -28.39 -12.86 11.26
CA SER A 166 -29.58 -12.37 10.59
C SER A 166 -29.69 -12.81 9.14
N LEU A 167 -28.60 -12.61 8.37
CA LEU A 167 -28.54 -12.99 6.96
C LEU A 167 -28.61 -14.51 6.77
N ALA A 168 -27.96 -15.27 7.64
CA ALA A 168 -28.00 -16.73 7.60
C ALA A 168 -29.36 -17.33 8.03
N ALA A 169 -30.11 -16.61 8.83
CA ALA A 169 -31.44 -17.02 9.29
C ALA A 169 -32.58 -16.63 8.33
N ASP A 170 -32.31 -15.82 7.32
CA ASP A 170 -33.31 -15.40 6.34
C ASP A 170 -33.76 -16.58 5.48
N LYS A 171 -34.94 -17.10 5.78
CA LYS A 171 -35.56 -18.23 5.06
C LYS A 171 -36.17 -17.81 3.72
N LYS A 172 -36.44 -16.51 3.52
CA LYS A 172 -37.07 -15.99 2.31
C LYS A 172 -36.05 -15.76 1.20
N HIS A 173 -34.82 -15.38 1.60
CA HIS A 173 -33.70 -15.11 0.64
C HIS A 173 -32.48 -15.95 1.03
N ARG A 174 -32.10 -16.84 0.12
CA ARG A 174 -30.83 -17.56 0.25
C ARG A 174 -29.69 -16.65 -0.26
N HIS A 175 -29.02 -15.98 0.67
CA HIS A 175 -27.90 -15.11 0.35
C HIS A 175 -26.69 -15.91 -0.13
N ARG A 176 -26.01 -15.38 -1.14
CA ARG A 176 -24.72 -15.89 -1.61
C ARG A 176 -23.59 -15.12 -0.94
N PHE A 177 -22.75 -15.82 -0.21
CA PHE A 177 -21.62 -15.24 0.49
C PHE A 177 -20.35 -15.42 -0.30
N ALA A 178 -19.47 -14.39 -0.27
CA ALA A 178 -18.12 -14.47 -0.81
C ALA A 178 -17.13 -13.68 0.06
N LEU A 179 -15.88 -14.13 0.05
CA LEU A 179 -14.76 -13.41 0.65
C LEU A 179 -14.01 -12.69 -0.46
N CYS A 180 -13.82 -11.38 -0.29
CA CYS A 180 -13.18 -10.53 -1.28
C CYS A 180 -12.07 -9.68 -0.64
N THR A 181 -11.01 -9.44 -1.40
CA THR A 181 -9.98 -8.46 -1.07
C THR A 181 -10.16 -7.24 -1.95
N LYS A 182 -10.18 -6.07 -1.35
CA LYS A 182 -10.25 -4.78 -2.03
C LYS A 182 -9.01 -3.96 -1.71
N ALA A 183 -8.57 -3.19 -2.68
CA ALA A 183 -7.49 -2.24 -2.49
C ALA A 183 -7.82 -0.93 -3.20
N THR A 184 -7.49 0.18 -2.56
CA THR A 184 -7.47 1.50 -3.20
C THR A 184 -6.08 2.08 -3.15
N PHE A 185 -5.77 2.88 -4.14
CA PHE A 185 -4.45 3.48 -4.28
C PHE A 185 -4.58 4.99 -4.38
N SER A 186 -3.66 5.70 -3.76
CA SER A 186 -3.46 7.12 -4.01
C SER A 186 -1.97 7.41 -4.08
N VAL A 187 -1.60 8.44 -4.80
CA VAL A 187 -0.23 8.95 -4.83
C VAL A 187 -0.20 10.34 -4.22
N THR A 188 0.86 10.60 -3.48
CA THR A 188 1.16 11.90 -2.89
C THR A 188 2.47 12.40 -3.47
N GLY A 189 2.45 13.60 -4.01
CA GLY A 189 3.61 14.31 -4.54
C GLY A 189 3.61 15.76 -4.10
N HIS A 190 4.59 16.52 -4.57
CA HIS A 190 4.69 17.95 -4.29
C HIS A 190 4.67 18.69 -5.62
N ASP A 191 3.85 19.74 -5.67
CA ASP A 191 3.83 20.65 -6.80
C ASP A 191 5.06 21.59 -6.82
N ASP A 192 5.13 22.48 -7.80
CA ASP A 192 6.25 23.41 -7.95
C ASP A 192 6.33 24.43 -6.79
N GLU A 193 5.26 24.65 -6.05
CA GLU A 193 5.18 25.51 -4.86
C GLU A 193 5.53 24.73 -3.56
N GLY A 194 5.79 23.43 -3.67
CA GLY A 194 6.06 22.54 -2.51
C GLY A 194 4.81 22.11 -1.75
N LYS A 195 3.60 22.38 -2.29
CA LYS A 195 2.35 21.95 -1.69
C LYS A 195 2.12 20.47 -1.95
N THR A 196 1.68 19.76 -0.94
CA THR A 196 1.32 18.34 -1.03
C THR A 196 0.03 18.15 -1.84
N VAL A 197 0.12 17.35 -2.91
CA VAL A 197 -1.02 17.00 -3.77
C VAL A 197 -1.25 15.51 -3.69
N ARG A 198 -2.49 15.11 -3.41
CA ARG A 198 -2.92 13.70 -3.34
C ARG A 198 -3.86 13.38 -4.50
N ILE A 199 -3.54 12.33 -5.26
CA ILE A 199 -4.27 11.93 -6.46
C ILE A 199 -4.74 10.47 -6.32
N PRO A 200 -6.05 10.19 -6.47
CA PRO A 200 -6.55 8.82 -6.50
C PRO A 200 -6.07 8.10 -7.75
N MET A 201 -5.71 6.82 -7.58
CA MET A 201 -5.18 5.98 -8.63
C MET A 201 -5.96 4.67 -8.74
N HIS A 202 -5.99 4.09 -9.92
CA HIS A 202 -6.49 2.74 -10.11
C HIS A 202 -5.39 1.79 -10.62
N LEU A 203 -5.52 0.51 -10.28
CA LEU A 203 -4.58 -0.52 -10.71
C LEU A 203 -4.85 -0.89 -12.16
N VAL A 204 -3.85 -0.75 -13.03
CA VAL A 204 -3.92 -1.13 -14.46
C VAL A 204 -3.37 -2.53 -14.68
N SER A 205 -2.19 -2.80 -14.17
CA SER A 205 -1.55 -4.10 -14.30
C SER A 205 -0.65 -4.40 -13.09
N ARG A 206 -0.36 -5.67 -12.87
CA ARG A 206 0.56 -6.12 -11.83
C ARG A 206 1.42 -7.26 -12.32
N ASP A 207 2.60 -7.37 -11.76
CA ASP A 207 3.50 -8.49 -11.96
C ASP A 207 3.86 -9.08 -10.58
N SER A 208 3.43 -10.31 -10.34
CA SER A 208 3.63 -11.00 -9.06
C SER A 208 5.08 -11.42 -8.85
N THR A 209 5.83 -11.67 -9.94
CA THR A 209 7.24 -12.08 -9.88
C THR A 209 8.11 -10.90 -9.47
N LEU A 210 7.90 -9.75 -10.10
CA LEU A 210 8.61 -8.52 -9.79
C LEU A 210 8.02 -7.81 -8.56
N ARG A 211 6.83 -8.21 -8.09
CA ARG A 211 6.06 -7.54 -7.04
C ARG A 211 5.85 -6.05 -7.33
N LEU A 212 5.53 -5.74 -8.58
CA LEU A 212 5.28 -4.38 -9.05
C LEU A 212 3.86 -4.23 -9.58
N ALA A 213 3.32 -3.03 -9.45
CA ALA A 213 2.07 -2.60 -10.04
C ALA A 213 2.26 -1.35 -10.90
N VAL A 214 1.43 -1.25 -11.91
CA VAL A 214 1.22 -0.03 -12.69
C VAL A 214 -0.10 0.56 -12.25
N LEU A 215 -0.04 1.76 -11.69
CA LEU A 215 -1.18 2.56 -11.30
C LEU A 215 -1.42 3.65 -12.35
N GLN A 216 -2.66 4.10 -12.48
CA GLN A 216 -3.02 5.17 -13.42
C GLN A 216 -4.01 6.12 -12.77
N THR A 217 -3.90 7.41 -13.07
CA THR A 217 -4.88 8.44 -12.70
C THR A 217 -6.22 8.19 -13.38
N SER A 218 -7.31 8.62 -12.77
CA SER A 218 -8.66 8.41 -13.33
C SER A 218 -8.88 9.16 -14.64
N ASP A 219 -8.28 10.33 -14.78
CA ASP A 219 -8.35 11.18 -15.98
C ASP A 219 -7.29 10.83 -17.05
N ARG A 220 -6.41 9.85 -16.73
CA ARG A 220 -5.28 9.44 -17.57
C ARG A 220 -4.34 10.58 -17.92
N SER A 221 -4.26 11.62 -17.10
CA SER A 221 -3.34 12.74 -17.26
C SER A 221 -2.19 12.63 -16.26
N THR A 222 -1.01 13.09 -16.67
CA THR A 222 0.13 13.29 -15.75
C THR A 222 0.05 14.73 -15.27
N PRO A 223 0.12 15.00 -13.97
CA PRO A 223 0.13 16.35 -13.45
C PRO A 223 1.28 17.18 -14.03
N ASP A 224 1.09 18.49 -14.19
CA ASP A 224 2.08 19.38 -14.83
C ASP A 224 3.40 19.45 -14.04
N TRP A 225 3.31 19.38 -12.71
CA TRP A 225 4.48 19.35 -11.82
C TRP A 225 5.25 18.02 -11.89
N ALA A 226 4.63 16.93 -12.34
CA ALA A 226 5.27 15.63 -12.38
C ALA A 226 6.23 15.50 -13.57
N LYS A 227 7.42 14.96 -13.31
CA LYS A 227 8.46 14.72 -14.33
C LYS A 227 8.65 13.22 -14.53
N PRO A 228 7.99 12.60 -15.52
CA PRO A 228 8.06 11.16 -15.74
C PRO A 228 9.48 10.67 -16.01
N ALA A 229 9.82 9.50 -15.45
CA ALA A 229 11.08 8.84 -15.69
C ALA A 229 11.27 8.53 -17.17
N LYS A 230 12.46 8.78 -17.68
CA LYS A 230 12.82 8.56 -19.08
C LYS A 230 13.26 7.12 -19.26
N LEU A 231 12.44 6.32 -19.95
CA LEU A 231 12.64 4.87 -20.07
C LEU A 231 13.52 4.43 -21.25
N LEU A 232 13.88 5.33 -22.17
CA LEU A 232 14.78 4.98 -23.25
C LEU A 232 16.18 4.59 -22.75
N PRO A 233 16.77 3.54 -23.32
CA PRO A 233 18.09 3.11 -22.94
C PRO A 233 19.12 4.15 -23.43
N TRP A 234 19.79 4.77 -22.49
CA TRP A 234 21.04 5.46 -22.73
C TRP A 234 22.05 4.90 -21.75
N ASP A 235 23.18 4.50 -22.23
CA ASP A 235 24.33 3.87 -21.59
C ASP A 235 24.35 3.91 -20.04
N ALA A 236 23.72 2.93 -19.42
CA ALA A 236 23.66 2.82 -17.97
C ALA A 236 24.57 1.71 -17.41
N SER A 237 25.24 0.99 -18.30
CA SER A 237 25.80 -0.31 -17.98
C SER A 237 27.07 -0.26 -17.11
N THR A 238 27.70 0.89 -16.93
CA THR A 238 29.02 0.99 -16.29
C THR A 238 29.06 1.84 -15.02
N SER A 239 27.97 2.51 -14.68
CA SER A 239 27.96 3.39 -13.49
C SER A 239 27.84 2.60 -12.21
N ARG A 240 28.91 2.47 -11.45
CA ARG A 240 28.91 1.92 -10.08
C ARG A 240 28.30 2.91 -9.08
N SER A 241 28.32 4.21 -9.35
CA SER A 241 27.75 5.24 -8.49
C SER A 241 26.30 5.53 -8.90
N VAL A 242 25.36 5.43 -7.97
CA VAL A 242 23.94 5.63 -8.19
C VAL A 242 23.37 6.68 -7.25
N LEU A 243 22.31 7.35 -7.72
CA LEU A 243 21.48 8.27 -6.96
C LEU A 243 20.09 7.65 -6.81
N SER A 244 19.50 7.76 -5.65
CA SER A 244 18.10 7.38 -5.43
C SER A 244 17.31 8.56 -4.88
N VAL A 245 16.05 8.70 -5.28
CA VAL A 245 15.17 9.76 -4.78
C VAL A 245 14.10 9.13 -3.93
N ALA A 246 14.01 9.56 -2.69
CA ALA A 246 13.05 8.99 -1.77
C ALA A 246 12.62 9.98 -0.68
N THR A 247 11.46 9.74 -0.12
CA THR A 247 10.97 10.42 1.09
C THR A 247 11.56 9.72 2.31
N PRO A 248 12.34 10.42 3.15
CA PRO A 248 12.92 9.84 4.36
C PRO A 248 11.87 9.31 5.33
N GLY A 249 12.18 8.19 5.99
CA GLY A 249 11.30 7.61 7.00
C GLY A 249 10.10 6.84 6.47
N LEU A 250 9.89 6.80 5.18
CA LEU A 250 8.85 5.98 4.57
C LEU A 250 9.07 4.50 4.88
N GLY A 251 8.06 3.83 5.40
CA GLY A 251 8.18 2.43 5.84
C GLY A 251 8.59 2.24 7.30
N VAL A 252 8.83 3.31 8.04
CA VAL A 252 8.89 3.29 9.51
C VAL A 252 7.47 3.48 10.02
N HIS A 253 6.97 2.52 10.82
CA HIS A 253 5.62 2.60 11.39
C HIS A 253 5.45 3.91 12.19
N GLY A 254 4.42 4.68 11.85
CA GLY A 254 4.03 5.89 12.57
C GLY A 254 4.58 7.21 12.03
N ILE A 255 5.40 7.21 10.98
CA ILE A 255 5.83 8.47 10.34
C ILE A 255 4.85 8.83 9.24
N GLU A 256 4.16 9.95 9.40
CA GLU A 256 3.37 10.57 8.33
C GLU A 256 4.32 11.23 7.34
N SER A 257 4.40 10.65 6.13
CA SER A 257 5.31 11.10 5.08
C SER A 257 4.76 12.26 4.25
N ASP A 258 3.56 12.69 4.52
CA ASP A 258 2.84 13.68 3.70
C ASP A 258 3.48 15.07 3.74
N THR A 259 4.36 15.34 4.73
CA THR A 259 5.03 16.63 4.93
C THR A 259 6.52 16.63 4.57
N VAL A 260 7.09 15.48 4.22
CA VAL A 260 8.54 15.35 4.01
C VAL A 260 8.86 15.35 2.52
N SER A 261 9.58 16.38 2.07
CA SER A 261 10.03 16.48 0.67
C SER A 261 11.02 15.38 0.31
N PRO A 262 10.98 14.88 -0.95
CA PRO A 262 11.94 13.90 -1.44
C PRO A 262 13.38 14.41 -1.40
N ILE A 263 14.29 13.56 -0.94
CA ILE A 263 15.73 13.82 -0.91
C ILE A 263 16.46 12.92 -1.92
N ILE A 264 17.63 13.35 -2.36
CA ILE A 264 18.52 12.55 -3.19
C ILE A 264 19.56 11.87 -2.29
N VAL A 265 19.64 10.56 -2.38
CA VAL A 265 20.56 9.71 -1.62
C VAL A 265 21.56 9.08 -2.57
N GLN A 266 22.83 9.08 -2.20
CA GLN A 266 23.88 8.44 -2.99
C GLN A 266 24.17 7.03 -2.49
N GLY A 267 24.54 6.16 -3.41
CA GLY A 267 24.95 4.80 -3.15
C GLY A 267 25.81 4.22 -4.26
N THR A 268 26.11 2.94 -4.12
CA THR A 268 26.87 2.18 -5.14
C THR A 268 26.09 0.96 -5.57
N LEU A 269 26.24 0.59 -6.83
CA LEU A 269 25.69 -0.60 -7.44
C LEU A 269 26.83 -1.61 -7.67
N GLN A 270 26.65 -2.82 -7.20
CA GLN A 270 27.56 -3.93 -7.42
C GLN A 270 27.28 -4.60 -8.77
N ALA A 271 28.25 -5.33 -9.30
CA ALA A 271 28.06 -6.10 -10.53
C ALA A 271 26.94 -7.17 -10.43
N SER A 272 26.64 -7.64 -9.21
CA SER A 272 25.54 -8.54 -8.91
C SER A 272 24.14 -7.90 -8.98
N GLY A 273 24.04 -6.59 -9.25
CA GLY A 273 22.78 -5.84 -9.19
C GLY A 273 22.36 -5.44 -7.77
N GLN A 274 23.16 -5.78 -6.75
CA GLN A 274 22.92 -5.35 -5.38
C GLN A 274 23.41 -3.92 -5.16
N HIS A 275 22.75 -3.20 -4.25
CA HIS A 275 23.08 -1.83 -3.89
C HIS A 275 23.29 -1.68 -2.37
N ASN A 276 23.99 -0.61 -2.00
CA ASN A 276 24.22 -0.23 -0.61
C ASN A 276 23.39 0.98 -0.15
N LEU A 277 22.36 1.37 -0.91
CA LEU A 277 21.46 2.45 -0.51
C LEU A 277 20.81 2.13 0.84
N PRO A 278 20.81 3.08 1.80
CA PRO A 278 20.24 2.83 3.12
C PRO A 278 18.71 2.71 3.04
N ARG A 279 18.15 1.62 3.56
CA ARG A 279 16.72 1.31 3.48
C ARG A 279 15.80 2.40 4.03
N LEU A 280 16.21 3.06 5.11
CA LEU A 280 15.43 4.17 5.71
C LEU A 280 15.38 5.41 4.83
N ARG A 281 16.32 5.57 3.90
CA ARG A 281 16.42 6.73 3.01
C ARG A 281 16.14 6.41 1.55
N ALA A 282 16.12 5.13 1.19
CA ALA A 282 15.78 4.64 -0.14
C ALA A 282 14.93 3.37 -0.02
N PRO A 283 13.65 3.51 0.39
CA PRO A 283 12.72 2.39 0.55
C PRO A 283 12.35 1.77 -0.80
N ASP A 284 11.68 0.63 -0.73
CA ASP A 284 11.20 -0.06 -1.93
C ASP A 284 10.35 0.87 -2.80
N GLY A 285 10.59 0.82 -4.10
CA GLY A 285 9.93 1.66 -5.10
C GLY A 285 10.64 2.99 -5.40
N ALA A 286 11.67 3.35 -4.64
CA ALA A 286 12.45 4.56 -4.89
C ALA A 286 13.14 4.49 -6.27
N PRO A 287 12.95 5.49 -7.15
CA PRO A 287 13.59 5.52 -8.46
C PRO A 287 15.10 5.70 -8.32
N VAL A 288 15.85 5.02 -9.16
CA VAL A 288 17.32 5.02 -9.15
C VAL A 288 17.87 5.53 -10.47
N TYR A 289 18.87 6.38 -10.36
CA TYR A 289 19.52 7.05 -11.47
C TYR A 289 21.03 6.83 -11.42
N THR A 290 21.68 6.96 -12.56
CA THR A 290 23.15 7.15 -12.62
C THR A 290 23.51 8.50 -12.00
N ARG A 291 24.77 8.69 -11.64
CA ARG A 291 25.27 10.00 -11.19
C ARG A 291 25.04 11.12 -12.21
N ARG A 292 24.89 10.79 -13.49
CA ARG A 292 24.58 11.74 -14.57
C ARG A 292 23.08 12.03 -14.74
N GLY A 293 22.19 11.41 -13.93
CA GLY A 293 20.74 11.63 -13.99
C GLY A 293 19.96 10.73 -14.96
N HIS A 294 20.56 9.67 -15.48
CA HIS A 294 19.84 8.70 -16.32
C HIS A 294 19.15 7.66 -15.45
N PHE A 295 17.85 7.44 -15.69
CA PHE A 295 17.06 6.44 -14.97
C PHE A 295 17.52 5.02 -15.29
N ILE A 296 17.78 4.22 -14.27
CA ILE A 296 18.24 2.82 -14.41
C ILE A 296 17.25 1.80 -13.86
N GLY A 297 16.39 2.18 -12.95
CA GLY A 297 15.43 1.24 -12.34
C GLY A 297 14.86 1.75 -11.03
N LEU A 298 14.33 0.83 -10.23
CA LEU A 298 13.79 1.11 -8.90
C LEU A 298 14.35 0.14 -7.84
N VAL A 299 14.37 0.59 -6.60
CA VAL A 299 14.77 -0.22 -5.44
C VAL A 299 13.72 -1.28 -5.13
N ASN A 300 14.14 -2.53 -4.99
CA ASN A 300 13.31 -3.63 -4.52
C ASN A 300 14.14 -4.54 -3.58
N GLY A 301 14.01 -4.35 -2.30
CA GLY A 301 14.83 -5.01 -1.29
C GLY A 301 16.29 -4.62 -1.35
N LYS A 302 17.16 -5.56 -1.67
CA LYS A 302 18.62 -5.35 -1.86
C LYS A 302 19.02 -5.20 -3.32
N GLN A 303 18.08 -5.30 -4.25
CA GLN A 303 18.32 -5.29 -5.69
C GLN A 303 17.64 -4.08 -6.35
N ILE A 304 18.09 -3.76 -7.55
CA ILE A 304 17.42 -2.79 -8.42
C ILE A 304 16.69 -3.56 -9.51
N VAL A 305 15.37 -3.37 -9.60
CA VAL A 305 14.61 -3.83 -10.77
C VAL A 305 14.97 -2.94 -11.94
N ALA A 306 15.58 -3.54 -12.94
CA ALA A 306 16.12 -2.81 -14.07
C ALA A 306 15.00 -2.18 -14.91
N ARG A 307 15.32 -1.02 -15.50
CA ARG A 307 14.44 -0.29 -16.42
C ARG A 307 13.83 -1.19 -17.51
N ARG A 308 14.59 -2.18 -18.03
CA ARG A 308 14.12 -3.11 -19.06
C ARG A 308 12.91 -3.92 -18.60
N GLU A 309 12.91 -4.39 -17.35
CA GLU A 309 11.81 -5.16 -16.78
C GLU A 309 10.59 -4.28 -16.54
N ILE A 310 10.80 -3.05 -16.08
CA ILE A 310 9.74 -2.05 -15.94
C ILE A 310 9.10 -1.74 -17.31
N SER A 311 9.90 -1.58 -18.36
CA SER A 311 9.40 -1.35 -19.72
C SER A 311 8.56 -2.52 -20.26
N LYS A 312 8.87 -3.76 -19.88
CA LYS A 312 8.04 -4.92 -20.22
C LYS A 312 6.69 -4.90 -19.49
N LEU A 313 6.71 -4.52 -18.21
CA LEU A 313 5.47 -4.42 -17.40
C LEU A 313 4.51 -3.37 -17.96
N LEU A 314 5.01 -2.26 -18.47
CA LEU A 314 4.21 -1.18 -19.06
C LEU A 314 3.58 -1.53 -20.42
N LYS A 315 4.07 -2.57 -21.08
CA LYS A 315 3.53 -3.06 -22.37
C LYS A 315 2.40 -4.06 -22.19
N LYS A 316 2.28 -4.65 -21.01
CA LYS A 316 1.13 -5.51 -20.63
C LYS A 316 -0.10 -4.65 -20.37
#